data_2e1dfd2a0a4d890f0be5885b0ba6c49d
#
_entry.id   2e1dfd2a0a4d890f0be5885b0ba6c49d
#
_cell.length_a   1.000
_cell.length_b   1.000
_cell.length_c   1.000
_cell.angle_alpha   90.00
_cell.angle_beta   90.00
_cell.angle_gamma   90.00
#
_symmetry.space_group_name_H-M   'P 1'
#
loop_
_entity.id
_entity.type
_entity.pdbx_description
1 polymer ?
#
loop_
_entity_poly.entity_id
_entity_poly.type
_entity_poly.pdbx_seq_one_letter_code
_entity_poly.pdbx_strand_id
1 'polypeptide(L)'
;MRKSLILAALVLISTSCFAQKNPLVKKAKSLMNSETPDFAGARAAVEEALIAEPTADNYYWAGMIGYKADQRELYNQMMGQGADVAVAGAAVEESYLYWLKADELAQQLVADKKGNMVPADPKMRGKISKYMLEYYKNQELVKYGVHLNESRDFAGAFRAFKMHIDIPDLAMMQDAKLQKEMPRDTIYLQYKYYTAIFAIQAEMHEEAIALLEDLKDGDYDAIAVNQFLYQEYVSVKDTAKSVETLQHAIDRFPQEPWFLQNLINHYIFSGQQQTAIDYLVTAIEREPNVAQYHLIKGNLDENQGNYEEALKDFDRAIALDPTMADAVAGKGRVYYNQAVKLNEAAALIQDNKEYKKALEEMNAVFRKSLPFFEQAHELAPEDRSYMQTLKGLYYRFGMDDKYAEISEKLNNL
;
A
#
# COMPACT_ATOMS: atom_id res chain seq x y z
N MET A 1 -8.73 -34.81 27.62
CA MET A 1 -8.82 -34.38 29.03
C MET A 1 -7.41 -34.35 29.64
N ARG A 2 -6.84 -33.17 29.78
CA ARG A 2 -5.79 -32.82 30.77
C ARG A 2 -5.79 -31.31 30.86
N LYS A 3 -6.43 -30.79 31.90
CA LYS A 3 -6.43 -29.39 32.30
C LYS A 3 -5.07 -29.12 32.93
N SER A 4 -4.27 -28.25 32.36
CA SER A 4 -3.08 -27.68 32.99
C SER A 4 -3.51 -26.39 33.70
N LEU A 5 -3.60 -26.45 35.00
CA LEU A 5 -3.70 -25.31 35.89
C LEU A 5 -2.38 -24.51 35.80
N ILE A 6 -2.45 -23.29 35.29
CA ILE A 6 -1.39 -22.29 35.48
C ILE A 6 -1.69 -21.64 36.85
N LEU A 7 -0.89 -22.00 37.83
CA LEU A 7 -0.86 -21.37 39.15
C LEU A 7 -0.24 -19.99 38.99
N ALA A 8 -1.06 -18.93 39.08
CA ALA A 8 -0.54 -17.58 39.23
C ALA A 8 0.02 -17.44 40.66
N ALA A 9 1.35 -17.43 40.77
CA ALA A 9 2.02 -17.09 42.00
C ALA A 9 1.88 -15.58 42.23
N LEU A 10 0.90 -15.17 43.03
CA LEU A 10 0.87 -13.85 43.66
C LEU A 10 2.03 -13.78 44.66
N VAL A 11 3.14 -13.18 44.24
CA VAL A 11 4.21 -12.77 45.17
C VAL A 11 3.74 -11.48 45.81
N LEU A 12 3.14 -11.62 46.99
CA LEU A 12 2.92 -10.53 47.94
C LEU A 12 4.32 -10.10 48.45
N ILE A 13 4.94 -9.12 47.78
CA ILE A 13 6.10 -8.42 48.37
C ILE A 13 5.56 -7.27 49.19
N SER A 14 5.31 -7.55 50.47
CA SER A 14 5.24 -6.52 51.49
C SER A 14 6.64 -6.08 51.84
N THR A 15 7.11 -5.00 51.28
CA THR A 15 8.32 -4.33 51.81
C THR A 15 8.11 -2.83 51.84
N SER A 16 7.82 -2.35 53.05
CA SER A 16 8.24 -1.03 53.45
C SER A 16 9.78 -1.00 53.42
N CYS A 17 10.36 -0.81 52.23
CA CYS A 17 11.80 -0.51 52.10
C CYS A 17 11.91 0.96 51.74
N PHE A 18 12.51 1.75 52.66
CA PHE A 18 13.18 2.98 52.28
C PHE A 18 14.10 2.64 51.10
N ALA A 19 13.84 3.19 49.96
CA ALA A 19 14.58 2.88 48.73
C ALA A 19 16.06 3.25 48.93
N GLN A 20 16.86 2.28 49.34
CA GLN A 20 18.31 2.37 49.26
C GLN A 20 18.61 2.41 47.77
N LYS A 21 19.14 3.54 47.29
CA LYS A 21 19.43 3.73 45.86
C LYS A 21 20.30 2.56 45.39
N ASN A 22 19.83 1.81 44.43
CA ASN A 22 20.53 0.65 43.88
C ASN A 22 22.00 1.03 43.54
N PRO A 23 22.99 0.33 44.10
CA PRO A 23 24.42 0.69 43.93
C PRO A 23 24.87 0.61 42.47
N LEU A 24 24.26 -0.29 41.65
CA LEU A 24 24.51 -0.42 40.22
C LEU A 24 24.01 0.80 39.46
N VAL A 25 22.83 1.29 39.77
CA VAL A 25 22.32 2.55 39.22
C VAL A 25 23.19 3.73 39.64
N LYS A 26 23.71 3.76 40.86
CA LYS A 26 24.68 4.79 41.29
C LYS A 26 25.95 4.73 40.45
N LYS A 27 26.46 3.53 40.19
CA LYS A 27 27.62 3.29 39.29
C LYS A 27 27.31 3.78 37.87
N ALA A 28 26.20 3.41 37.30
CA ALA A 28 25.77 3.87 35.96
C ALA A 28 25.74 5.40 35.88
N LYS A 29 25.14 6.08 36.88
CA LYS A 29 25.12 7.55 36.98
C LYS A 29 26.49 8.17 37.00
N SER A 30 27.43 7.57 37.71
CA SER A 30 28.82 8.06 37.79
C SER A 30 29.52 7.94 36.42
N LEU A 31 29.35 6.81 35.74
CA LEU A 31 29.95 6.54 34.43
C LEU A 31 29.43 7.48 33.35
N MET A 32 28.10 7.67 33.24
CA MET A 32 27.49 8.52 32.19
C MET A 32 27.73 10.02 32.40
N ASN A 33 28.03 10.48 33.61
CA ASN A 33 28.27 11.90 33.94
C ASN A 33 29.74 12.25 34.20
N SER A 34 30.70 11.37 33.89
CA SER A 34 32.12 11.65 34.00
C SER A 34 32.57 12.63 32.90
N GLU A 35 33.75 13.24 33.04
CA GLU A 35 34.35 14.11 32.02
C GLU A 35 34.49 13.39 30.67
N THR A 36 34.85 12.11 30.73
CA THR A 36 34.85 11.18 29.59
C THR A 36 33.78 10.11 29.81
N PRO A 37 32.53 10.30 29.35
CA PRO A 37 31.46 9.39 29.66
C PRO A 37 31.70 7.98 29.11
N ASP A 38 31.51 6.97 29.97
CA ASP A 38 31.51 5.56 29.61
C ASP A 38 30.06 5.05 29.53
N PHE A 39 29.42 5.27 28.39
CA PHE A 39 28.04 4.82 28.17
C PHE A 39 27.91 3.30 28.10
N ALA A 40 28.93 2.58 27.61
CA ALA A 40 28.91 1.12 27.57
C ALA A 40 28.93 0.52 28.99
N GLY A 41 29.83 0.99 29.84
CA GLY A 41 29.91 0.60 31.26
C GLY A 41 28.65 1.02 32.04
N ALA A 42 28.05 2.17 31.71
CA ALA A 42 26.80 2.62 32.31
C ALA A 42 25.61 1.69 31.93
N ARG A 43 25.50 1.28 30.65
CA ARG A 43 24.49 0.30 30.18
C ARG A 43 24.65 -1.03 30.89
N ALA A 44 25.85 -1.59 30.90
CA ALA A 44 26.11 -2.86 31.59
C ALA A 44 25.71 -2.82 33.09
N ALA A 45 26.02 -1.72 33.78
CA ALA A 45 25.66 -1.57 35.20
C ALA A 45 24.11 -1.47 35.40
N VAL A 46 23.38 -0.78 34.51
CA VAL A 46 21.94 -0.65 34.66
C VAL A 46 21.20 -1.91 34.22
N GLU A 47 21.71 -2.65 33.23
CA GLU A 47 21.17 -3.95 32.82
C GLU A 47 21.26 -4.97 33.96
N GLU A 48 22.41 -5.01 34.68
CA GLU A 48 22.54 -5.84 35.88
C GLU A 48 21.52 -5.43 36.95
N ALA A 49 21.28 -4.11 37.12
CA ALA A 49 20.27 -3.61 38.05
C ALA A 49 18.86 -4.01 37.64
N LEU A 50 18.54 -4.02 36.33
CA LEU A 50 17.22 -4.42 35.79
C LEU A 50 16.98 -5.93 35.92
N ILE A 51 18.03 -6.75 35.78
CA ILE A 51 17.93 -8.20 35.99
C ILE A 51 17.64 -8.49 37.48
N ALA A 52 18.29 -7.76 38.40
CA ALA A 52 18.10 -7.94 39.83
C ALA A 52 16.75 -7.40 40.31
N GLU A 53 16.36 -6.20 39.85
CA GLU A 53 15.15 -5.47 40.29
C GLU A 53 14.59 -4.64 39.10
N PRO A 54 13.60 -5.13 38.34
CA PRO A 54 13.02 -4.40 37.21
C PRO A 54 12.02 -3.32 37.69
N THR A 55 12.53 -2.26 38.33
CA THR A 55 11.75 -1.16 38.90
C THR A 55 11.60 0.02 37.93
N ALA A 56 10.57 0.86 38.14
CA ALA A 56 10.38 2.08 37.35
C ALA A 56 11.61 3.02 37.41
N ASP A 57 12.27 3.15 38.58
CA ASP A 57 13.48 3.98 38.74
C ASP A 57 14.67 3.41 37.93
N ASN A 58 14.86 2.09 37.95
CA ASN A 58 15.92 1.46 37.17
C ASN A 58 15.72 1.63 35.67
N TYR A 59 14.49 1.44 35.16
CA TYR A 59 14.13 1.72 33.75
C TYR A 59 14.27 3.20 33.38
N TYR A 60 13.88 4.11 34.27
CA TYR A 60 14.08 5.54 34.06
C TYR A 60 15.57 5.88 33.85
N TRP A 61 16.45 5.32 34.70
CA TRP A 61 17.90 5.58 34.56
C TRP A 61 18.51 4.87 33.37
N ALA A 62 17.97 3.74 32.93
CA ALA A 62 18.35 3.11 31.66
C ALA A 62 18.07 4.07 30.49
N GLY A 63 16.87 4.63 30.42
CA GLY A 63 16.54 5.64 29.40
C GLY A 63 17.41 6.92 29.50
N MET A 64 17.79 7.33 30.71
CA MET A 64 18.67 8.49 30.88
C MET A 64 20.08 8.28 30.33
N ILE A 65 20.56 7.04 30.24
CA ILE A 65 21.86 6.73 29.60
C ILE A 65 21.79 7.02 28.09
N GLY A 66 20.75 6.54 27.42
CA GLY A 66 20.53 6.83 25.99
C GLY A 66 20.36 8.33 25.75
N TYR A 67 19.54 9.03 26.56
CA TYR A 67 19.40 10.48 26.45
C TYR A 67 20.74 11.22 26.56
N LYS A 68 21.61 10.82 27.50
CA LYS A 68 22.93 11.43 27.67
C LYS A 68 23.89 11.09 26.52
N ALA A 69 23.77 9.90 25.95
CA ALA A 69 24.55 9.52 24.78
C ALA A 69 24.11 10.35 23.52
N ASP A 70 22.83 10.53 23.28
CA ASP A 70 22.30 11.42 22.25
C ASP A 70 22.81 12.87 22.46
N GLN A 71 22.65 13.43 23.66
CA GLN A 71 23.14 14.78 23.98
C GLN A 71 24.68 14.95 23.76
N ARG A 72 25.41 13.87 23.88
CA ARG A 72 26.87 13.90 23.59
C ARG A 72 27.13 14.02 22.09
N GLU A 73 26.39 13.30 21.27
CA GLU A 73 26.51 13.41 19.82
C GLU A 73 26.04 14.78 19.30
N LEU A 74 24.97 15.36 19.85
CA LEU A 74 24.58 16.74 19.58
C LEU A 74 25.69 17.74 19.95
N TYR A 75 26.33 17.56 21.09
CA TYR A 75 27.47 18.38 21.49
C TYR A 75 28.65 18.24 20.52
N ASN A 76 29.00 17.02 20.11
CA ASN A 76 30.07 16.78 19.12
C ASN A 76 29.75 17.52 17.79
N GLN A 77 28.49 17.49 17.33
CA GLN A 77 28.04 18.22 16.17
C GLN A 77 28.24 19.74 16.31
N MET A 78 27.83 20.30 17.45
CA MET A 78 28.01 21.74 17.76
C MET A 78 29.47 22.16 17.79
N MET A 79 30.35 21.29 18.22
CA MET A 79 31.82 21.53 18.28
C MET A 79 32.51 21.28 16.93
N GLY A 80 31.78 20.95 15.86
CA GLY A 80 32.32 20.67 14.52
C GLY A 80 33.11 19.33 14.44
N GLN A 81 32.90 18.43 15.38
CA GLN A 81 33.54 17.11 15.41
C GLN A 81 32.74 16.04 14.62
N GLY A 82 31.56 16.44 14.07
CA GLY A 82 30.60 15.52 13.45
C GLY A 82 29.80 14.74 14.48
N ALA A 83 28.52 14.46 14.20
CA ALA A 83 27.71 13.54 15.00
C ALA A 83 27.60 12.20 14.28
N ASP A 84 27.62 11.10 15.05
CA ASP A 84 27.23 9.80 14.54
C ASP A 84 25.70 9.65 14.68
N VAL A 85 24.99 9.86 13.58
CA VAL A 85 23.51 9.81 13.54
C VAL A 85 22.99 8.42 13.91
N ALA A 86 23.73 7.36 13.57
CA ALA A 86 23.32 6.00 13.93
C ALA A 86 23.43 5.77 15.44
N VAL A 87 24.51 6.24 16.05
CA VAL A 87 24.73 6.15 17.52
C VAL A 87 23.70 7.01 18.26
N ALA A 88 23.49 8.26 17.83
CA ALA A 88 22.49 9.16 18.42
C ALA A 88 21.09 8.56 18.33
N GLY A 89 20.68 8.13 17.13
CA GLY A 89 19.34 7.59 16.87
C GLY A 89 19.06 6.31 17.64
N ALA A 90 20.02 5.37 17.68
CA ALA A 90 19.88 4.16 18.49
C ALA A 90 19.75 4.49 19.99
N ALA A 91 20.45 5.51 20.47
CA ALA A 91 20.36 5.96 21.87
C ALA A 91 19.00 6.61 22.18
N VAL A 92 18.39 7.32 21.22
CA VAL A 92 17.04 7.89 21.33
C VAL A 92 15.98 6.76 21.37
N GLU A 93 16.08 5.78 20.47
CA GLU A 93 15.20 4.59 20.45
C GLU A 93 15.28 3.83 21.78
N GLU A 94 16.49 3.60 22.28
CA GLU A 94 16.74 2.97 23.59
C GLU A 94 16.07 3.74 24.73
N SER A 95 16.23 5.07 24.78
CA SER A 95 15.60 5.93 25.79
C SER A 95 14.07 5.86 25.73
N TYR A 96 13.50 5.93 24.54
CA TYR A 96 12.07 5.86 24.30
C TYR A 96 11.49 4.56 24.89
N LEU A 97 12.06 3.42 24.55
CA LEU A 97 11.58 2.11 25.00
C LEU A 97 11.71 1.94 26.53
N TYR A 98 12.82 2.32 27.12
CA TYR A 98 13.00 2.24 28.56
C TYR A 98 12.04 3.17 29.32
N TRP A 99 11.79 4.37 28.82
CA TRP A 99 10.86 5.30 29.46
C TRP A 99 9.40 4.89 29.33
N LEU A 100 9.00 4.23 28.26
CA LEU A 100 7.68 3.60 28.19
C LEU A 100 7.51 2.58 29.32
N LYS A 101 8.52 1.73 29.52
CA LYS A 101 8.46 0.71 30.58
C LYS A 101 8.53 1.32 31.97
N ALA A 102 9.28 2.38 32.16
CA ALA A 102 9.34 3.13 33.41
C ALA A 102 7.97 3.74 33.76
N ASP A 103 7.27 4.37 32.78
CA ASP A 103 5.93 4.93 33.02
C ASP A 103 4.91 3.82 33.31
N GLU A 104 4.91 2.72 32.56
CA GLU A 104 4.04 1.57 32.80
C GLU A 104 4.13 1.09 34.25
N LEU A 105 5.35 0.85 34.73
CA LEU A 105 5.59 0.37 36.10
C LEU A 105 5.24 1.43 37.16
N ALA A 106 5.55 2.70 36.90
CA ALA A 106 5.28 3.79 37.80
C ALA A 106 3.78 4.06 37.99
N GLN A 107 2.94 3.72 36.99
CA GLN A 107 1.48 3.87 37.04
C GLN A 107 0.75 2.65 37.62
N GLN A 108 1.45 1.55 37.91
CA GLN A 108 0.85 0.42 38.60
C GLN A 108 0.31 0.88 39.96
N LEU A 109 -0.93 0.47 40.26
CA LEU A 109 -1.56 0.84 41.52
C LEU A 109 -1.03 0.01 42.68
N VAL A 110 -0.64 0.70 43.73
CA VAL A 110 -0.17 0.12 45.00
C VAL A 110 -0.95 0.74 46.16
N ALA A 111 -1.14 -0.01 47.24
CA ALA A 111 -1.78 0.51 48.45
C ALA A 111 -0.86 1.51 49.17
N ASP A 112 -1.36 2.72 49.42
CA ASP A 112 -0.68 3.69 50.27
C ASP A 112 -0.79 3.29 51.78
N LYS A 113 -0.18 4.09 52.66
CA LYS A 113 -0.21 3.85 54.09
C LYS A 113 -1.60 3.87 54.72
N LYS A 114 -2.60 4.40 53.97
CA LYS A 114 -4.01 4.47 54.40
C LYS A 114 -4.87 3.41 53.70
N GLY A 115 -4.26 2.55 52.88
CA GLY A 115 -4.94 1.52 52.09
C GLY A 115 -5.58 2.01 50.79
N ASN A 116 -5.34 3.27 50.36
CA ASN A 116 -5.83 3.75 49.07
C ASN A 116 -4.94 3.25 47.95
N MET A 117 -5.54 2.88 46.83
CA MET A 117 -4.81 2.48 45.60
C MET A 117 -4.33 3.73 44.85
N VAL A 118 -3.02 3.90 44.79
CA VAL A 118 -2.35 5.04 44.15
C VAL A 118 -1.24 4.56 43.21
N PRO A 119 -0.85 5.33 42.17
CA PRO A 119 0.31 5.00 41.33
C PRO A 119 1.58 4.83 42.17
N ALA A 120 2.42 3.84 41.83
CA ALA A 120 3.66 3.52 42.53
C ALA A 120 4.65 4.71 42.58
N ASP A 121 4.80 5.45 41.45
CA ASP A 121 5.49 6.75 41.39
C ASP A 121 4.71 7.75 40.52
N PRO A 122 3.79 8.53 41.10
CA PRO A 122 2.98 9.50 40.38
C PRO A 122 3.79 10.65 39.74
N LYS A 123 5.04 10.85 40.14
CA LYS A 123 5.91 11.90 39.62
C LYS A 123 6.73 11.45 38.38
N MET A 124 6.85 10.14 38.15
CA MET A 124 7.67 9.59 37.07
C MET A 124 7.20 10.09 35.71
N ARG A 125 5.89 10.03 35.47
CA ARG A 125 5.27 10.49 34.23
C ARG A 125 5.68 11.92 33.86
N GLY A 126 5.61 12.86 34.81
CA GLY A 126 6.00 14.25 34.59
C GLY A 126 7.49 14.48 34.39
N LYS A 127 8.36 13.53 34.83
CA LYS A 127 9.79 13.57 34.52
C LYS A 127 10.05 13.13 33.08
N ILE A 128 9.43 12.00 32.67
CA ILE A 128 9.65 11.39 31.34
C ILE A 128 9.06 12.25 30.24
N SER A 129 7.83 12.76 30.43
CA SER A 129 7.12 13.52 29.40
C SER A 129 7.87 14.75 28.89
N LYS A 130 8.76 15.34 29.70
CA LYS A 130 9.63 16.45 29.26
C LYS A 130 10.63 16.02 28.20
N TYR A 131 11.25 14.87 28.38
CA TYR A 131 12.23 14.34 27.44
C TYR A 131 11.55 13.81 26.16
N MET A 132 10.38 13.19 26.30
CA MET A 132 9.56 12.78 25.16
C MET A 132 9.14 13.98 24.31
N LEU A 133 8.72 15.09 24.95
CA LEU A 133 8.41 16.33 24.24
C LEU A 133 9.64 16.92 23.54
N GLU A 134 10.81 16.88 24.18
CA GLU A 134 12.07 17.32 23.58
C GLU A 134 12.42 16.50 22.34
N TYR A 135 12.33 15.16 22.40
CA TYR A 135 12.54 14.28 21.25
C TYR A 135 11.58 14.56 20.12
N TYR A 136 10.29 14.78 20.44
CA TYR A 136 9.28 15.14 19.45
C TYR A 136 9.63 16.47 18.75
N LYS A 137 9.90 17.52 19.52
CA LYS A 137 10.18 18.86 18.98
C LYS A 137 11.47 18.92 18.17
N ASN A 138 12.48 18.21 18.59
CA ASN A 138 13.76 18.14 17.90
C ASN A 138 13.78 17.13 16.76
N GLN A 139 12.70 16.34 16.60
CA GLN A 139 12.55 15.34 15.53
C GLN A 139 13.67 14.29 15.51
N GLU A 140 14.20 13.91 16.70
CA GLU A 140 15.37 13.03 16.78
C GLU A 140 15.09 11.64 16.16
N LEU A 141 13.89 11.06 16.41
CA LEU A 141 13.46 9.80 15.79
C LEU A 141 13.26 9.93 14.27
N VAL A 142 12.81 11.09 13.79
CA VAL A 142 12.66 11.35 12.33
C VAL A 142 14.03 11.38 11.66
N LYS A 143 14.99 12.10 12.23
CA LYS A 143 16.39 12.15 11.72
C LYS A 143 16.99 10.75 11.63
N TYR A 144 16.78 9.95 12.67
CA TYR A 144 17.24 8.56 12.69
C TYR A 144 16.55 7.71 11.63
N GLY A 145 15.23 7.82 11.49
CA GLY A 145 14.49 7.10 10.47
C GLY A 145 14.91 7.47 9.04
N VAL A 146 15.24 8.75 8.77
CA VAL A 146 15.82 9.16 7.47
C VAL A 146 17.16 8.47 7.23
N HIS A 147 18.06 8.44 8.22
CA HIS A 147 19.35 7.73 8.12
C HIS A 147 19.17 6.24 7.84
N LEU A 148 18.21 5.58 8.50
CA LEU A 148 17.90 4.17 8.28
C LEU A 148 17.33 3.92 6.87
N ASN A 149 16.48 4.82 6.37
CA ASN A 149 15.98 4.77 5.00
C ASN A 149 17.10 4.91 3.96
N GLU A 150 18.06 5.81 4.16
CA GLU A 150 19.24 5.97 3.29
C GLU A 150 20.08 4.69 3.26
N SER A 151 20.14 3.96 4.37
CA SER A 151 20.79 2.66 4.50
C SER A 151 19.93 1.49 4.02
N ARG A 152 18.69 1.75 3.52
CA ARG A 152 17.68 0.77 3.14
C ARG A 152 17.20 -0.15 4.27
N ASP A 153 17.34 0.24 5.50
CA ASP A 153 16.67 -0.39 6.64
C ASP A 153 15.25 0.20 6.78
N PHE A 154 14.35 -0.22 5.88
CA PHE A 154 12.97 0.28 5.85
C PHE A 154 12.18 -0.10 7.11
N ALA A 155 12.43 -1.29 7.66
CA ALA A 155 11.80 -1.72 8.90
C ALA A 155 12.27 -0.87 10.09
N GLY A 156 13.55 -0.53 10.15
CA GLY A 156 14.09 0.42 11.11
C GLY A 156 13.52 1.82 10.94
N ALA A 157 13.46 2.32 9.69
CA ALA A 157 12.86 3.62 9.37
C ALA A 157 11.39 3.68 9.81
N PHE A 158 10.61 2.64 9.51
CA PHE A 158 9.23 2.50 9.99
C PHE A 158 9.16 2.60 11.52
N ARG A 159 9.97 1.83 12.26
CA ARG A 159 9.96 1.86 13.73
C ARG A 159 10.26 3.25 14.28
N ALA A 160 11.28 3.92 13.75
CA ALA A 160 11.68 5.24 14.22
C ALA A 160 10.60 6.29 13.96
N PHE A 161 10.03 6.33 12.75
CA PHE A 161 8.93 7.23 12.42
C PHE A 161 7.67 6.89 13.20
N LYS A 162 7.35 5.60 13.37
CA LYS A 162 6.20 5.14 14.16
C LYS A 162 6.30 5.61 15.60
N MET A 163 7.47 5.45 16.23
CA MET A 163 7.73 5.99 17.57
C MET A 163 7.50 7.50 17.63
N HIS A 164 7.93 8.27 16.63
CA HIS A 164 7.74 9.71 16.60
C HIS A 164 6.26 10.10 16.54
N ILE A 165 5.51 9.51 15.61
CA ILE A 165 4.08 9.83 15.45
C ILE A 165 3.21 9.32 16.59
N ASP A 166 3.69 8.34 17.38
CA ASP A 166 2.99 7.81 18.54
C ASP A 166 3.18 8.67 19.80
N ILE A 167 4.24 9.50 19.88
CA ILE A 167 4.50 10.33 21.07
C ILE A 167 3.28 11.12 21.51
N PRO A 168 2.53 11.82 20.63
CA PRO A 168 1.34 12.57 21.05
C PRO A 168 0.22 11.70 21.65
N ASP A 169 0.19 10.39 21.34
CA ASP A 169 -0.84 9.46 21.81
C ASP A 169 -0.46 8.72 23.09
N LEU A 170 0.81 8.82 23.52
CA LEU A 170 1.26 8.18 24.75
C LEU A 170 0.49 8.69 25.97
N ALA A 171 0.14 7.78 26.88
CA ALA A 171 -0.61 8.12 28.10
C ALA A 171 0.06 9.21 28.95
N MET A 172 1.39 9.28 28.92
CA MET A 172 2.17 10.30 29.64
C MET A 172 2.12 11.69 28.96
N MET A 173 1.65 11.77 27.73
CA MET A 173 1.61 13.01 26.94
C MET A 173 0.22 13.64 26.88
N GLN A 174 -0.80 13.10 27.59
CA GLN A 174 -2.19 13.55 27.51
C GLN A 174 -2.51 14.84 28.29
N ASP A 175 -1.51 15.50 28.87
CA ASP A 175 -1.71 16.82 29.48
C ASP A 175 -2.02 17.88 28.39
N ALA A 176 -3.02 18.72 28.63
CA ALA A 176 -3.49 19.71 27.64
C ALA A 176 -2.43 20.73 27.21
N LYS A 177 -1.42 21.01 28.07
CA LYS A 177 -0.32 21.90 27.70
C LYS A 177 0.67 21.19 26.76
N LEU A 178 0.94 19.91 27.03
CA LEU A 178 1.80 19.10 26.18
C LEU A 178 1.17 18.90 24.80
N GLN A 179 -0.14 18.62 24.74
CA GLN A 179 -0.86 18.43 23.47
C GLN A 179 -0.80 19.67 22.56
N LYS A 180 -0.80 20.90 23.13
CA LYS A 180 -0.66 22.12 22.35
C LYS A 180 0.72 22.25 21.69
N GLU A 181 1.74 21.62 22.23
CA GLU A 181 3.11 21.63 21.70
C GLU A 181 3.33 20.56 20.61
N MET A 182 2.32 19.69 20.39
CA MET A 182 2.37 18.56 19.44
C MET A 182 1.13 18.58 18.54
N PRO A 183 0.98 19.62 17.69
CA PRO A 183 -0.17 19.71 16.80
C PRO A 183 -0.18 18.57 15.77
N ARG A 184 -1.37 18.08 15.45
CA ARG A 184 -1.57 17.12 14.34
C ARG A 184 -1.79 17.89 13.03
N ASP A 185 -0.81 18.69 12.67
CA ASP A 185 -0.79 19.53 11.48
C ASP A 185 -0.31 18.76 10.24
N THR A 186 -0.09 19.48 9.15
CA THR A 186 0.39 18.92 7.88
C THR A 186 1.73 18.20 8.03
N ILE A 187 2.62 18.66 8.93
CA ILE A 187 3.93 18.00 9.15
C ILE A 187 3.72 16.64 9.85
N TYR A 188 2.83 16.59 10.85
CA TYR A 188 2.46 15.34 11.49
C TYR A 188 1.85 14.34 10.48
N LEU A 189 0.93 14.80 9.61
CA LEU A 189 0.34 13.98 8.56
C LEU A 189 1.38 13.48 7.54
N GLN A 190 2.35 14.35 7.21
CA GLN A 190 3.48 13.97 6.36
C GLN A 190 4.32 12.84 6.97
N TYR A 191 4.65 12.93 8.26
CA TYR A 191 5.40 11.86 8.92
C TYR A 191 4.58 10.57 9.00
N LYS A 192 3.28 10.67 9.24
CA LYS A 192 2.38 9.50 9.24
C LYS A 192 2.32 8.84 7.86
N TYR A 193 2.25 9.63 6.80
CA TYR A 193 2.32 9.14 5.42
C TYR A 193 3.65 8.44 5.13
N TYR A 194 4.79 9.06 5.48
CA TYR A 194 6.09 8.40 5.30
C TYR A 194 6.24 7.13 6.14
N THR A 195 5.65 7.08 7.33
CA THR A 195 5.60 5.85 8.12
C THR A 195 4.89 4.73 7.36
N ALA A 196 3.76 5.04 6.70
CA ALA A 196 3.07 4.07 5.85
C ALA A 196 3.93 3.62 4.65
N ILE A 197 4.63 4.56 3.99
CA ILE A 197 5.55 4.23 2.88
C ILE A 197 6.68 3.30 3.34
N PHE A 198 7.28 3.53 4.50
CA PHE A 198 8.32 2.64 5.03
C PHE A 198 7.76 1.26 5.41
N ALA A 199 6.53 1.18 5.91
CA ALA A 199 5.85 -0.09 6.14
C ALA A 199 5.66 -0.87 4.82
N ILE A 200 5.21 -0.20 3.75
CA ILE A 200 5.09 -0.79 2.40
C ILE A 200 6.44 -1.32 1.92
N GLN A 201 7.50 -0.51 2.01
CA GLN A 201 8.84 -0.89 1.57
C GLN A 201 9.45 -2.05 2.40
N ALA A 202 9.02 -2.18 3.66
CA ALA A 202 9.39 -3.27 4.55
C ALA A 202 8.47 -4.50 4.44
N GLU A 203 7.50 -4.51 3.52
CA GLU A 203 6.49 -5.56 3.34
C GLU A 203 5.63 -5.82 4.62
N MET A 204 5.46 -4.78 5.45
CA MET A 204 4.66 -4.78 6.66
C MET A 204 3.22 -4.34 6.33
N HIS A 205 2.51 -5.20 5.60
CA HIS A 205 1.22 -4.87 4.97
C HIS A 205 0.14 -4.46 5.97
N GLU A 206 0.04 -5.13 7.11
CA GLU A 206 -0.99 -4.83 8.12
C GLU A 206 -0.79 -3.43 8.72
N GLU A 207 0.45 -3.08 9.03
CA GLU A 207 0.83 -1.76 9.56
C GLU A 207 0.64 -0.66 8.51
N ALA A 208 0.99 -0.92 7.25
CA ALA A 208 0.77 -0.01 6.13
C ALA A 208 -0.72 0.29 5.95
N ILE A 209 -1.56 -0.75 5.89
CA ILE A 209 -3.02 -0.64 5.76
C ILE A 209 -3.59 0.18 6.93
N ALA A 210 -3.19 -0.10 8.17
CA ALA A 210 -3.71 0.62 9.33
C ALA A 210 -3.43 2.13 9.26
N LEU A 211 -2.22 2.52 8.82
CA LEU A 211 -1.85 3.92 8.66
C LEU A 211 -2.57 4.60 7.48
N LEU A 212 -2.68 3.90 6.36
CA LEU A 212 -3.36 4.42 5.16
C LEU A 212 -4.87 4.56 5.37
N GLU A 213 -5.51 3.61 6.08
CA GLU A 213 -6.92 3.71 6.47
C GLU A 213 -7.20 4.95 7.33
N ASP A 214 -6.28 5.31 8.23
CA ASP A 214 -6.40 6.50 9.05
C ASP A 214 -6.12 7.81 8.28
N LEU A 215 -5.45 7.73 7.12
CA LEU A 215 -5.16 8.87 6.25
C LEU A 215 -6.14 9.03 5.07
N LYS A 216 -6.88 7.99 4.69
CA LYS A 216 -7.62 7.92 3.41
C LYS A 216 -8.65 9.04 3.22
N ASP A 217 -9.26 9.52 4.33
CA ASP A 217 -10.27 10.57 4.31
C ASP A 217 -9.69 11.98 4.53
N GLY A 218 -8.38 12.07 4.81
CA GLY A 218 -7.65 13.33 4.98
C GLY A 218 -7.27 13.98 3.65
N ASP A 219 -6.74 15.21 3.71
CA ASP A 219 -6.37 15.96 2.51
C ASP A 219 -4.89 15.82 2.13
N TYR A 220 -4.07 15.19 3.00
CA TYR A 220 -2.64 15.03 2.73
C TYR A 220 -2.41 13.92 1.70
N ASP A 221 -1.94 14.31 0.52
CA ASP A 221 -1.64 13.41 -0.62
C ASP A 221 -2.72 12.35 -0.88
N ALA A 222 -3.98 12.78 -0.76
CA ALA A 222 -5.14 11.91 -0.64
C ALA A 222 -5.31 10.92 -1.81
N ILE A 223 -4.90 11.30 -3.02
CA ILE A 223 -4.91 10.42 -4.20
C ILE A 223 -3.91 9.29 -3.99
N ALA A 224 -2.65 9.60 -3.68
CA ALA A 224 -1.61 8.60 -3.47
C ALA A 224 -1.93 7.67 -2.29
N VAL A 225 -2.47 8.22 -1.19
CA VAL A 225 -2.92 7.43 -0.03
C VAL A 225 -3.93 6.36 -0.45
N ASN A 226 -4.95 6.72 -1.24
CA ASN A 226 -5.97 5.77 -1.69
C ASN A 226 -5.41 4.78 -2.74
N GLN A 227 -4.46 5.19 -3.58
CA GLN A 227 -3.76 4.30 -4.52
C GLN A 227 -2.93 3.24 -3.78
N PHE A 228 -2.14 3.66 -2.79
CA PHE A 228 -1.36 2.72 -1.97
C PHE A 228 -2.27 1.79 -1.15
N LEU A 229 -3.34 2.30 -0.56
CA LEU A 229 -4.30 1.49 0.18
C LEU A 229 -4.92 0.40 -0.69
N TYR A 230 -5.33 0.74 -1.92
CA TYR A 230 -5.78 -0.24 -2.90
C TYR A 230 -4.71 -1.30 -3.18
N GLN A 231 -3.46 -0.89 -3.44
CA GLN A 231 -2.35 -1.81 -3.74
C GLN A 231 -2.07 -2.74 -2.57
N GLU A 232 -2.10 -2.24 -1.34
CA GLU A 232 -1.90 -3.04 -0.14
C GLU A 232 -3.00 -4.08 0.04
N TYR A 233 -4.28 -3.72 -0.18
CA TYR A 233 -5.37 -4.70 -0.15
C TYR A 233 -5.26 -5.75 -1.25
N VAL A 234 -4.76 -5.40 -2.44
CA VAL A 234 -4.44 -6.36 -3.50
C VAL A 234 -3.31 -7.31 -3.06
N SER A 235 -2.26 -6.79 -2.42
CA SER A 235 -1.11 -7.57 -1.94
C SER A 235 -1.52 -8.61 -0.89
N VAL A 236 -2.40 -8.25 0.05
CA VAL A 236 -2.95 -9.18 1.04
C VAL A 236 -4.14 -10.00 0.53
N LYS A 237 -4.52 -9.83 -0.75
CA LYS A 237 -5.62 -10.52 -1.42
C LYS A 237 -7.01 -10.27 -0.82
N ASP A 238 -7.19 -9.14 -0.16
CA ASP A 238 -8.51 -8.67 0.30
C ASP A 238 -9.23 -7.96 -0.85
N THR A 239 -9.83 -8.77 -1.73
CA THR A 239 -10.56 -8.29 -2.91
C THR A 239 -11.74 -7.39 -2.54
N ALA A 240 -12.43 -7.68 -1.43
CA ALA A 240 -13.59 -6.89 -1.02
C ALA A 240 -13.16 -5.48 -0.64
N LYS A 241 -12.11 -5.36 0.17
CA LYS A 241 -11.55 -4.06 0.59
C LYS A 241 -10.89 -3.30 -0.56
N SER A 242 -10.22 -3.98 -1.48
CA SER A 242 -9.63 -3.33 -2.66
C SER A 242 -10.71 -2.68 -3.53
N VAL A 243 -11.84 -3.36 -3.76
CA VAL A 243 -12.99 -2.81 -4.52
C VAL A 243 -13.66 -1.66 -3.76
N GLU A 244 -13.89 -1.81 -2.45
CA GLU A 244 -14.44 -0.75 -1.59
C GLU A 244 -13.57 0.53 -1.66
N THR A 245 -12.23 0.37 -1.61
CA THR A 245 -11.29 1.49 -1.70
C THR A 245 -11.39 2.20 -3.06
N LEU A 246 -11.48 1.45 -4.17
CA LEU A 246 -11.67 2.05 -5.50
C LEU A 246 -12.99 2.82 -5.59
N GLN A 247 -14.10 2.26 -5.12
CA GLN A 247 -15.40 2.91 -5.12
C GLN A 247 -15.40 4.20 -4.30
N HIS A 248 -14.84 4.16 -3.08
CA HIS A 248 -14.66 5.33 -2.24
C HIS A 248 -13.84 6.43 -2.93
N ALA A 249 -12.72 6.03 -3.56
CA ALA A 249 -11.84 6.98 -4.24
C ALA A 249 -12.49 7.59 -5.50
N ILE A 250 -13.30 6.83 -6.26
CA ILE A 250 -14.05 7.32 -7.43
C ILE A 250 -15.03 8.43 -7.02
N ASP A 251 -15.72 8.24 -5.89
CA ASP A 251 -16.67 9.23 -5.38
C ASP A 251 -15.97 10.50 -4.90
N ARG A 252 -14.80 10.33 -4.27
CA ARG A 252 -14.03 11.45 -3.72
C ARG A 252 -13.22 12.19 -4.77
N PHE A 253 -12.66 11.50 -5.76
CA PHE A 253 -11.79 12.02 -6.81
C PHE A 253 -12.36 11.72 -8.21
N PRO A 254 -13.54 12.27 -8.57
CA PRO A 254 -14.21 11.92 -9.82
C PRO A 254 -13.44 12.32 -11.08
N GLN A 255 -12.42 13.20 -10.95
CA GLN A 255 -11.56 13.63 -12.05
C GLN A 255 -10.28 12.80 -12.18
N GLU A 256 -10.05 11.82 -11.27
CA GLU A 256 -8.89 10.93 -11.33
C GLU A 256 -9.30 9.60 -12.00
N PRO A 257 -8.92 9.38 -13.27
CA PRO A 257 -9.37 8.22 -14.03
C PRO A 257 -8.77 6.90 -13.55
N TRP A 258 -7.64 6.94 -12.86
CA TRP A 258 -6.90 5.75 -12.43
C TRP A 258 -7.77 4.79 -11.59
N PHE A 259 -8.59 5.31 -10.69
CA PHE A 259 -9.44 4.50 -9.82
C PHE A 259 -10.53 3.78 -10.61
N LEU A 260 -11.20 4.50 -11.52
CA LEU A 260 -12.26 3.94 -12.37
C LEU A 260 -11.70 2.89 -13.33
N GLN A 261 -10.53 3.12 -13.92
CA GLN A 261 -9.85 2.16 -14.79
C GLN A 261 -9.50 0.86 -14.04
N ASN A 262 -8.97 0.96 -12.81
CA ASN A 262 -8.67 -0.22 -12.01
C ASN A 262 -9.93 -0.99 -11.60
N LEU A 263 -11.04 -0.30 -11.31
CA LEU A 263 -12.31 -0.94 -10.99
C LEU A 263 -12.89 -1.67 -12.22
N ILE A 264 -12.84 -1.07 -13.39
CA ILE A 264 -13.23 -1.71 -14.66
C ILE A 264 -12.41 -2.97 -14.91
N ASN A 265 -11.08 -2.86 -14.79
CA ASN A 265 -10.17 -4.00 -14.95
C ASN A 265 -10.50 -5.12 -13.95
N HIS A 266 -10.78 -4.79 -12.70
CA HIS A 266 -11.19 -5.77 -11.70
C HIS A 266 -12.43 -6.56 -12.17
N TYR A 267 -13.46 -5.89 -12.64
CA TYR A 267 -14.70 -6.56 -13.11
C TYR A 267 -14.49 -7.37 -14.40
N ILE A 268 -13.62 -6.92 -15.30
CA ILE A 268 -13.24 -7.69 -16.50
C ILE A 268 -12.56 -9.01 -16.09
N PHE A 269 -11.53 -8.94 -15.23
CA PHE A 269 -10.75 -10.12 -14.81
C PHE A 269 -11.56 -11.07 -13.91
N SER A 270 -12.52 -10.58 -13.16
CA SER A 270 -13.43 -11.41 -12.36
C SER A 270 -14.60 -12.01 -13.17
N GLY A 271 -14.66 -11.76 -14.49
CA GLY A 271 -15.71 -12.27 -15.39
C GLY A 271 -17.06 -11.57 -15.25
N GLN A 272 -17.11 -10.46 -14.52
CA GLN A 272 -18.34 -9.65 -14.33
C GLN A 272 -18.49 -8.62 -15.46
N GLN A 273 -18.63 -9.13 -16.70
CA GLN A 273 -18.57 -8.31 -17.92
C GLN A 273 -19.65 -7.22 -17.96
N GLN A 274 -20.86 -7.52 -17.50
CA GLN A 274 -21.95 -6.51 -17.51
C GLN A 274 -21.60 -5.35 -16.56
N THR A 275 -21.13 -5.65 -15.36
CA THR A 275 -20.71 -4.61 -14.42
C THR A 275 -19.56 -3.76 -14.97
N ALA A 276 -18.61 -4.38 -15.68
CA ALA A 276 -17.53 -3.66 -16.35
C ALA A 276 -18.07 -2.70 -17.44
N ILE A 277 -19.07 -3.14 -18.23
CA ILE A 277 -19.74 -2.29 -19.25
C ILE A 277 -20.42 -1.09 -18.57
N ASP A 278 -21.13 -1.30 -17.47
CA ASP A 278 -21.83 -0.22 -16.75
C ASP A 278 -20.86 0.85 -16.26
N TYR A 279 -19.70 0.45 -15.73
CA TYR A 279 -18.61 1.38 -15.34
C TYR A 279 -17.95 2.04 -16.56
N LEU A 280 -17.79 1.33 -17.69
CA LEU A 280 -17.30 1.92 -18.93
C LEU A 280 -18.25 2.98 -19.49
N VAL A 281 -19.56 2.78 -19.40
CA VAL A 281 -20.54 3.82 -19.75
C VAL A 281 -20.32 5.07 -18.91
N THR A 282 -20.13 4.91 -17.60
CA THR A 282 -19.81 6.03 -16.69
C THR A 282 -18.48 6.71 -17.07
N ALA A 283 -17.44 5.91 -17.44
CA ALA A 283 -16.16 6.46 -17.88
C ALA A 283 -16.31 7.27 -19.17
N ILE A 284 -17.07 6.77 -20.14
CA ILE A 284 -17.34 7.44 -21.42
C ILE A 284 -18.14 8.73 -21.23
N GLU A 285 -19.10 8.76 -20.28
CA GLU A 285 -19.84 9.97 -19.95
C GLU A 285 -18.94 11.08 -19.39
N ARG A 286 -17.94 10.70 -18.58
CA ARG A 286 -16.97 11.64 -18.01
C ARG A 286 -15.91 12.10 -19.02
N GLU A 287 -15.41 11.16 -19.83
CA GLU A 287 -14.32 11.37 -20.79
C GLU A 287 -14.69 10.80 -22.18
N PRO A 288 -15.57 11.46 -22.94
CA PRO A 288 -16.16 10.90 -24.17
C PRO A 288 -15.18 10.77 -25.36
N ASN A 289 -13.98 11.31 -25.22
CA ASN A 289 -12.98 11.33 -26.29
C ASN A 289 -11.80 10.35 -26.02
N VAL A 290 -11.92 9.43 -25.05
CA VAL A 290 -10.92 8.40 -24.80
C VAL A 290 -11.24 7.17 -25.65
N ALA A 291 -10.54 7.00 -26.78
CA ALA A 291 -10.75 5.90 -27.74
C ALA A 291 -10.68 4.51 -27.08
N GLN A 292 -9.81 4.36 -26.09
CA GLN A 292 -9.59 3.10 -25.37
C GLN A 292 -10.85 2.61 -24.63
N TYR A 293 -11.65 3.50 -24.06
CA TYR A 293 -12.91 3.09 -23.39
C TYR A 293 -13.89 2.48 -24.36
N HIS A 294 -14.03 3.07 -25.54
CA HIS A 294 -14.87 2.54 -26.62
C HIS A 294 -14.34 1.22 -27.15
N LEU A 295 -13.01 1.07 -27.34
CA LEU A 295 -12.42 -0.21 -27.74
C LEU A 295 -12.73 -1.32 -26.73
N ILE A 296 -12.52 -1.07 -25.43
CA ILE A 296 -12.77 -2.07 -24.38
C ILE A 296 -14.25 -2.43 -24.33
N LYS A 297 -15.14 -1.42 -24.35
CA LYS A 297 -16.58 -1.65 -24.34
C LYS A 297 -17.03 -2.46 -25.57
N GLY A 298 -16.55 -2.10 -26.75
CA GLY A 298 -16.79 -2.84 -27.98
C GLY A 298 -16.36 -4.31 -27.90
N ASN A 299 -15.20 -4.59 -27.33
CA ASN A 299 -14.72 -5.96 -27.12
C ASN A 299 -15.61 -6.74 -26.14
N LEU A 300 -16.09 -6.12 -25.06
CA LEU A 300 -16.99 -6.77 -24.10
C LEU A 300 -18.36 -7.06 -24.72
N ASP A 301 -18.93 -6.11 -25.47
CA ASP A 301 -20.17 -6.27 -26.20
C ASP A 301 -20.04 -7.35 -27.29
N GLU A 302 -18.93 -7.40 -28.04
CA GLU A 302 -18.63 -8.47 -28.99
C GLU A 302 -18.62 -9.85 -28.29
N ASN A 303 -17.98 -9.99 -27.15
CA ASN A 303 -17.90 -11.24 -26.39
C ASN A 303 -19.29 -11.70 -25.88
N GLN A 304 -20.16 -10.75 -25.55
CA GLN A 304 -21.56 -11.05 -25.16
C GLN A 304 -22.47 -11.32 -26.38
N GLY A 305 -22.02 -11.07 -27.61
CA GLY A 305 -22.79 -11.22 -28.82
C GLY A 305 -23.65 -10.00 -29.13
N ASN A 306 -23.48 -8.88 -28.47
CA ASN A 306 -24.14 -7.59 -28.68
C ASN A 306 -23.49 -6.87 -29.88
N TYR A 307 -23.54 -7.49 -31.06
CA TYR A 307 -22.77 -7.07 -32.23
C TYR A 307 -23.08 -5.65 -32.73
N GLU A 308 -24.32 -5.20 -32.60
CA GLU A 308 -24.70 -3.84 -33.05
C GLU A 308 -24.03 -2.77 -32.15
N GLU A 309 -24.04 -2.98 -30.83
CA GLU A 309 -23.39 -2.06 -29.88
C GLU A 309 -21.87 -2.10 -30.04
N ALA A 310 -21.30 -3.29 -30.18
CA ALA A 310 -19.88 -3.45 -30.45
C ALA A 310 -19.41 -2.66 -31.68
N LEU A 311 -20.15 -2.74 -32.79
CA LEU A 311 -19.83 -1.97 -34.00
C LEU A 311 -19.86 -0.46 -33.78
N LYS A 312 -20.84 0.05 -33.03
CA LYS A 312 -20.94 1.49 -32.70
C LYS A 312 -19.74 1.95 -31.91
N ASP A 313 -19.32 1.15 -30.93
CA ASP A 313 -18.16 1.50 -30.11
C ASP A 313 -16.85 1.40 -30.86
N PHE A 314 -16.65 0.38 -31.69
CA PHE A 314 -15.47 0.32 -32.58
C PHE A 314 -15.44 1.48 -33.58
N ASP A 315 -16.57 1.88 -34.14
CA ASP A 315 -16.69 3.06 -35.03
C ASP A 315 -16.26 4.34 -34.26
N ARG A 316 -16.70 4.48 -33.01
CA ARG A 316 -16.33 5.63 -32.20
C ARG A 316 -14.83 5.62 -31.82
N ALA A 317 -14.27 4.45 -31.47
CA ALA A 317 -12.86 4.30 -31.22
C ALA A 317 -12.01 4.69 -32.42
N ILE A 318 -12.35 4.20 -33.63
CA ILE A 318 -11.67 4.54 -34.89
C ILE A 318 -11.81 6.03 -35.23
N ALA A 319 -12.99 6.63 -34.98
CA ALA A 319 -13.19 8.06 -35.22
C ALA A 319 -12.31 8.95 -34.30
N LEU A 320 -12.01 8.48 -33.08
CA LEU A 320 -11.16 9.16 -32.11
C LEU A 320 -9.66 8.89 -32.38
N ASP A 321 -9.33 7.66 -32.73
CA ASP A 321 -7.97 7.24 -33.08
C ASP A 321 -7.98 6.34 -34.32
N PRO A 322 -7.79 6.88 -35.53
CA PRO A 322 -7.77 6.11 -36.79
C PRO A 322 -6.61 5.12 -36.90
N THR A 323 -5.59 5.21 -36.03
CA THR A 323 -4.43 4.31 -36.04
C THR A 323 -4.64 3.08 -35.13
N MET A 324 -5.76 2.99 -34.45
CA MET A 324 -6.08 1.91 -33.52
C MET A 324 -6.45 0.62 -34.27
N ALA A 325 -5.43 -0.17 -34.63
CA ALA A 325 -5.58 -1.43 -35.38
C ALA A 325 -6.58 -2.40 -34.71
N ASP A 326 -6.57 -2.49 -33.39
CA ASP A 326 -7.46 -3.37 -32.62
C ASP A 326 -8.95 -3.00 -32.76
N ALA A 327 -9.27 -1.71 -32.88
CA ALA A 327 -10.65 -1.28 -33.09
C ALA A 327 -11.12 -1.64 -34.52
N VAL A 328 -10.24 -1.48 -35.52
CA VAL A 328 -10.52 -1.88 -36.89
C VAL A 328 -10.69 -3.41 -36.99
N ALA A 329 -9.77 -4.17 -36.39
CA ALA A 329 -9.88 -5.62 -36.30
C ALA A 329 -11.15 -6.07 -35.55
N GLY A 330 -11.56 -5.33 -34.53
CA GLY A 330 -12.80 -5.56 -33.77
C GLY A 330 -14.03 -5.58 -34.66
N LYS A 331 -14.17 -4.62 -35.58
CA LYS A 331 -15.24 -4.65 -36.59
C LYS A 331 -15.13 -5.89 -37.49
N GLY A 332 -13.91 -6.24 -37.89
CA GLY A 332 -13.66 -7.46 -38.67
C GLY A 332 -14.09 -8.72 -37.90
N ARG A 333 -13.76 -8.82 -36.62
CA ARG A 333 -14.15 -9.94 -35.74
C ARG A 333 -15.68 -10.05 -35.59
N VAL A 334 -16.37 -8.92 -35.40
CA VAL A 334 -17.86 -8.93 -35.34
C VAL A 334 -18.47 -9.60 -36.56
N TYR A 335 -18.11 -9.18 -37.78
CA TYR A 335 -18.60 -9.79 -39.00
C TYR A 335 -18.18 -11.26 -39.14
N TYR A 336 -16.94 -11.57 -38.77
CA TYR A 336 -16.41 -12.93 -38.78
C TYR A 336 -17.24 -13.84 -37.86
N ASN A 337 -17.48 -13.42 -36.62
CA ASN A 337 -18.24 -14.18 -35.63
C ASN A 337 -19.73 -14.33 -36.02
N GLN A 338 -20.30 -13.30 -36.63
CA GLN A 338 -21.66 -13.41 -37.22
C GLN A 338 -21.71 -14.48 -38.33
N ALA A 339 -20.70 -14.51 -39.20
CA ALA A 339 -20.61 -15.52 -40.24
C ALA A 339 -20.40 -16.93 -39.69
N VAL A 340 -19.61 -17.08 -38.62
CA VAL A 340 -19.45 -18.37 -37.91
C VAL A 340 -20.79 -18.86 -37.36
N LYS A 341 -21.58 -18.00 -36.72
CA LYS A 341 -22.93 -18.36 -36.24
C LYS A 341 -23.88 -18.76 -37.38
N LEU A 342 -23.81 -18.07 -38.53
CA LEU A 342 -24.58 -18.47 -39.71
C LEU A 342 -24.13 -19.83 -40.25
N ASN A 343 -22.84 -20.14 -40.20
CA ASN A 343 -22.30 -21.43 -40.59
C ASN A 343 -22.82 -22.57 -39.71
N GLU A 344 -22.86 -22.37 -38.39
CA GLU A 344 -23.37 -23.32 -37.43
C GLU A 344 -24.89 -23.57 -37.68
N ALA A 345 -25.66 -22.50 -37.93
CA ALA A 345 -27.05 -22.58 -38.24
C ALA A 345 -27.27 -23.31 -39.59
N ALA A 346 -26.47 -23.00 -40.63
CA ALA A 346 -26.54 -23.65 -41.92
C ALA A 346 -26.33 -25.17 -41.85
N ALA A 347 -25.42 -25.62 -40.98
CA ALA A 347 -25.12 -27.05 -40.81
C ALA A 347 -26.31 -27.88 -40.32
N LEU A 348 -27.36 -27.26 -39.80
CA LEU A 348 -28.60 -27.91 -39.33
C LEU A 348 -29.68 -28.00 -40.42
N ILE A 349 -29.50 -27.35 -41.60
CA ILE A 349 -30.44 -27.29 -42.68
C ILE A 349 -30.34 -28.57 -43.52
N GLN A 350 -31.47 -29.30 -43.66
CA GLN A 350 -31.54 -30.54 -44.41
C GLN A 350 -31.89 -30.33 -45.88
N ASP A 351 -32.66 -29.26 -46.20
CA ASP A 351 -33.03 -28.94 -47.59
C ASP A 351 -31.82 -28.36 -48.35
N ASN A 352 -31.47 -28.97 -49.47
CA ASN A 352 -30.32 -28.58 -50.28
C ASN A 352 -30.36 -27.15 -50.86
N LYS A 353 -31.59 -26.66 -51.17
CA LYS A 353 -31.74 -25.31 -51.73
C LYS A 353 -31.58 -24.25 -50.64
N GLU A 354 -32.19 -24.48 -49.50
CA GLU A 354 -32.06 -23.62 -48.33
C GLU A 354 -30.62 -23.64 -47.79
N TYR A 355 -29.97 -24.80 -47.74
CA TYR A 355 -28.58 -24.92 -47.36
C TYR A 355 -27.65 -24.08 -48.24
N LYS A 356 -27.80 -24.17 -49.59
CA LYS A 356 -26.99 -23.34 -50.53
C LYS A 356 -27.20 -21.86 -50.30
N LYS A 357 -28.44 -21.42 -50.07
CA LYS A 357 -28.77 -20.03 -49.78
C LYS A 357 -28.12 -19.59 -48.47
N ALA A 358 -28.18 -20.39 -47.43
CA ALA A 358 -27.53 -20.09 -46.15
C ALA A 358 -26.01 -19.97 -46.28
N LEU A 359 -25.36 -20.82 -47.11
CA LEU A 359 -23.93 -20.72 -47.40
C LEU A 359 -23.58 -19.44 -48.17
N GLU A 360 -24.42 -18.99 -49.08
CA GLU A 360 -24.21 -17.72 -49.79
C GLU A 360 -24.31 -16.53 -48.83
N GLU A 361 -25.31 -16.50 -47.95
CA GLU A 361 -25.48 -15.49 -46.91
C GLU A 361 -24.31 -15.46 -45.96
N MET A 362 -23.87 -16.61 -45.46
CA MET A 362 -22.69 -16.76 -44.60
C MET A 362 -21.42 -16.20 -45.28
N ASN A 363 -21.17 -16.60 -46.56
CA ASN A 363 -20.01 -16.12 -47.29
C ASN A 363 -20.07 -14.61 -47.56
N ALA A 364 -21.26 -14.05 -47.77
CA ALA A 364 -21.41 -12.59 -47.89
C ALA A 364 -21.03 -11.86 -46.61
N VAL A 365 -21.34 -12.43 -45.44
CA VAL A 365 -20.96 -11.84 -44.15
C VAL A 365 -19.43 -12.01 -43.90
N PHE A 366 -18.83 -13.17 -44.19
CA PHE A 366 -17.38 -13.31 -44.15
C PHE A 366 -16.65 -12.30 -45.06
N ARG A 367 -17.19 -12.01 -46.26
CA ARG A 367 -16.62 -10.99 -47.14
C ARG A 367 -16.63 -9.60 -46.54
N LYS A 368 -17.61 -9.27 -45.69
CA LYS A 368 -17.61 -7.99 -44.96
C LYS A 368 -16.48 -7.85 -43.96
N SER A 369 -15.99 -8.96 -43.38
CA SER A 369 -14.89 -8.91 -42.43
C SER A 369 -13.51 -8.62 -43.06
N LEU A 370 -13.33 -9.05 -44.34
CA LEU A 370 -12.04 -9.01 -45.04
C LEU A 370 -11.36 -7.62 -45.04
N PRO A 371 -12.02 -6.54 -45.52
CA PRO A 371 -11.39 -5.23 -45.62
C PRO A 371 -10.92 -4.68 -44.22
N PHE A 372 -11.62 -5.03 -43.17
CA PHE A 372 -11.23 -4.60 -41.82
C PHE A 372 -9.94 -5.31 -41.35
N PHE A 373 -9.80 -6.60 -41.63
CA PHE A 373 -8.56 -7.30 -41.31
C PHE A 373 -7.40 -6.88 -42.20
N GLU A 374 -7.65 -6.57 -43.51
CA GLU A 374 -6.64 -5.99 -44.40
C GLU A 374 -6.15 -4.63 -43.86
N GLN A 375 -7.06 -3.74 -43.49
CA GLN A 375 -6.72 -2.45 -42.88
C GLN A 375 -6.00 -2.59 -41.54
N ALA A 376 -6.44 -3.49 -40.66
CA ALA A 376 -5.78 -3.74 -39.38
C ALA A 376 -4.35 -4.26 -39.59
N HIS A 377 -4.13 -5.15 -40.56
CA HIS A 377 -2.79 -5.62 -40.92
C HIS A 377 -1.91 -4.50 -41.53
N GLU A 378 -2.47 -3.57 -42.28
CA GLU A 378 -1.72 -2.38 -42.75
C GLU A 378 -1.27 -1.49 -41.59
N LEU A 379 -2.14 -1.34 -40.55
CA LEU A 379 -1.82 -0.55 -39.36
C LEU A 379 -0.83 -1.26 -38.42
N ALA A 380 -0.90 -2.59 -38.34
CA ALA A 380 -0.02 -3.43 -37.51
C ALA A 380 0.50 -4.64 -38.30
N PRO A 381 1.50 -4.45 -39.18
CA PRO A 381 1.97 -5.47 -40.13
C PRO A 381 2.58 -6.72 -39.49
N GLU A 382 3.05 -6.62 -38.23
CA GLU A 382 3.70 -7.72 -37.53
C GLU A 382 2.75 -8.53 -36.65
N ASP A 383 1.46 -8.11 -36.55
CA ASP A 383 0.48 -8.83 -35.75
C ASP A 383 0.10 -10.17 -36.39
N ARG A 384 0.52 -11.26 -35.75
CA ARG A 384 0.31 -12.62 -36.22
C ARG A 384 -1.17 -13.00 -36.25
N SER A 385 -2.00 -12.42 -35.38
CA SER A 385 -3.42 -12.78 -35.25
C SER A 385 -4.21 -12.29 -36.46
N TYR A 386 -3.91 -11.07 -36.92
CA TYR A 386 -4.53 -10.52 -38.15
C TYR A 386 -4.10 -11.30 -39.37
N MET A 387 -2.79 -11.61 -39.48
CA MET A 387 -2.29 -12.43 -40.59
C MET A 387 -2.88 -13.84 -40.65
N GLN A 388 -3.07 -14.49 -39.50
CA GLN A 388 -3.72 -15.82 -39.41
C GLN A 388 -5.16 -15.76 -39.87
N THR A 389 -5.89 -14.72 -39.48
CA THR A 389 -7.28 -14.51 -39.89
C THR A 389 -7.38 -14.24 -41.40
N LEU A 390 -6.51 -13.35 -41.92
CA LEU A 390 -6.42 -13.05 -43.35
C LEU A 390 -6.06 -14.29 -44.18
N LYS A 391 -5.13 -15.11 -43.72
CA LYS A 391 -4.78 -16.37 -44.36
C LYS A 391 -6.01 -17.27 -44.53
N GLY A 392 -6.83 -17.40 -43.46
CA GLY A 392 -8.06 -18.17 -43.49
C GLY A 392 -9.09 -17.60 -44.49
N LEU A 393 -9.25 -16.27 -44.50
CA LEU A 393 -10.20 -15.58 -45.41
C LEU A 393 -9.75 -15.66 -46.86
N TYR A 394 -8.43 -15.47 -47.15
CA TYR A 394 -7.90 -15.59 -48.51
C TYR A 394 -8.04 -17.01 -49.05
N TYR A 395 -7.78 -18.04 -48.24
CA TYR A 395 -8.04 -19.43 -48.60
C TYR A 395 -9.55 -19.66 -48.93
N ARG A 396 -10.42 -19.20 -48.04
CA ARG A 396 -11.89 -19.34 -48.23
C ARG A 396 -12.37 -18.74 -49.55
N PHE A 397 -11.80 -17.63 -49.98
CA PHE A 397 -12.24 -16.89 -51.17
C PHE A 397 -11.41 -17.18 -52.42
N GLY A 398 -10.47 -18.14 -52.40
CA GLY A 398 -9.65 -18.51 -53.53
C GLY A 398 -8.73 -17.37 -54.01
N MET A 399 -8.24 -16.58 -53.03
CA MET A 399 -7.30 -15.47 -53.28
C MET A 399 -5.85 -15.98 -53.20
N ASP A 400 -5.47 -16.88 -54.13
CA ASP A 400 -4.24 -17.68 -54.00
C ASP A 400 -2.96 -16.87 -53.86
N ASP A 401 -2.83 -15.76 -54.61
CA ASP A 401 -1.62 -14.88 -54.54
C ASP A 401 -1.50 -14.24 -53.13
N LYS A 402 -2.61 -13.69 -52.59
CA LYS A 402 -2.61 -13.09 -51.23
C LYS A 402 -2.40 -14.14 -50.15
N TYR A 403 -2.94 -15.34 -50.36
CA TYR A 403 -2.74 -16.47 -49.44
C TYR A 403 -1.26 -16.88 -49.37
N ALA A 404 -0.58 -16.96 -50.53
CA ALA A 404 0.84 -17.30 -50.59
C ALA A 404 1.68 -16.21 -49.89
N GLU A 405 1.45 -14.94 -50.21
CA GLU A 405 2.16 -13.80 -49.59
C GLU A 405 2.05 -13.77 -48.08
N ILE A 406 0.80 -13.85 -47.53
CA ILE A 406 0.57 -13.79 -46.09
C ILE A 406 1.13 -15.03 -45.36
N SER A 407 1.13 -16.20 -46.05
CA SER A 407 1.72 -17.43 -45.50
C SER A 407 3.23 -17.34 -45.40
N GLU A 408 3.91 -16.74 -46.39
CA GLU A 408 5.35 -16.48 -46.36
C GLU A 408 5.72 -15.51 -45.22
N LYS A 409 4.98 -14.39 -45.09
CA LYS A 409 5.17 -13.44 -43.98
C LYS A 409 5.04 -14.12 -42.61
N LEU A 410 4.01 -14.96 -42.43
CA LEU A 410 3.78 -15.70 -41.16
C LEU A 410 4.91 -16.69 -40.82
N ASN A 411 5.58 -17.26 -41.83
CA ASN A 411 6.66 -18.22 -41.65
C ASN A 411 7.99 -17.51 -41.30
N ASN A 412 8.13 -16.23 -41.68
CA ASN A 412 9.36 -15.43 -41.47
C ASN A 412 9.32 -14.64 -40.13
N LEU A 413 8.20 -14.62 -39.41
CA LEU A 413 8.01 -14.08 -38.05
C LEU A 413 8.12 -15.18 -37.00
#